data_770145dfb83202bbc5b74d78748d4384
#
_entry.id   770145dfb83202bbc5b74d78748d4384
#
_cell.length_a   1.000
_cell.length_b   1.000
_cell.length_c   1.000
_cell.angle_alpha   90.00
_cell.angle_beta   90.00
_cell.angle_gamma   90.00
#
_symmetry.space_group_name_H-M   'P 1'
#
loop_
_entity.id
_entity.type
_entity.pdbx_description
1 polymer ?
#
loop_
_entity_poly.entity_id
_entity_poly.type
_entity_poly.pdbx_seq_one_letter_code
_entity_poly.pdbx_strand_id
1 'polypeptide(L)'
;MSDQDLEWHDTMDWEVEGKGWDDTARHFERLPARAEGIVREPVWNLSRCSAGLSLRFVTDSPCIHARYNLLNETISMAHMPATSHSGLDLYALDAKGHERWVGISPPEGRHVESTLADGLAPGSRQYTLYLPLYNSPEHLEIGVEAGANLQPLPARPEKPILFYGTSIMHGASASRAGMCIPSIVSRRLQRRVIN
;
A
#
# COMPACT_ATOMS: atom_id res chain seq x y z
N MET A 1 -25.94 -4.29 10.04
CA MET A 1 -24.98 -4.49 8.95
C MET A 1 -25.19 -5.91 8.49
N SER A 2 -25.57 -6.13 7.23
CA SER A 2 -25.67 -7.49 6.67
C SER A 2 -24.28 -8.10 6.70
N ASP A 3 -24.17 -9.35 7.18
CA ASP A 3 -22.99 -10.21 7.02
C ASP A 3 -22.81 -10.37 5.50
N GLN A 4 -22.06 -9.46 4.89
CA GLN A 4 -21.69 -9.61 3.47
C GLN A 4 -20.71 -10.78 3.42
N ASP A 5 -21.05 -11.77 2.64
CA ASP A 5 -20.19 -12.91 2.41
C ASP A 5 -18.99 -12.39 1.59
N LEU A 6 -17.81 -12.28 2.23
CA LEU A 6 -16.59 -11.76 1.61
C LEU A 6 -15.71 -12.90 1.11
N GLU A 7 -15.22 -12.75 -0.09
CA GLU A 7 -14.13 -13.56 -0.63
C GLU A 7 -12.81 -12.84 -0.40
N TRP A 8 -11.87 -13.51 0.29
CA TRP A 8 -10.56 -12.96 0.64
C TRP A 8 -9.47 -13.47 -0.30
N HIS A 9 -8.70 -12.54 -0.85
CA HIS A 9 -7.61 -12.78 -1.79
C HIS A 9 -6.28 -12.43 -1.15
N ASP A 10 -5.39 -13.41 -1.04
CA ASP A 10 -4.02 -13.21 -0.58
C ASP A 10 -3.24 -12.39 -1.61
N THR A 11 -2.52 -11.37 -1.14
CA THR A 11 -1.74 -10.49 -2.00
C THR A 11 -0.25 -10.85 -2.08
N MET A 12 0.16 -11.93 -1.40
CA MET A 12 1.58 -12.30 -1.31
C MET A 12 2.18 -12.75 -2.66
N ASP A 13 1.34 -13.16 -3.60
CA ASP A 13 1.75 -13.50 -4.97
C ASP A 13 1.56 -12.34 -5.97
N TRP A 14 1.07 -11.18 -5.52
CA TRP A 14 0.85 -10.05 -6.39
C TRP A 14 2.14 -9.28 -6.64
N GLU A 15 2.26 -8.70 -7.84
CA GLU A 15 3.36 -7.81 -8.14
C GLU A 15 3.24 -6.50 -7.34
N VAL A 16 4.30 -6.16 -6.59
CA VAL A 16 4.37 -4.94 -5.78
C VAL A 16 5.05 -3.84 -6.59
N GLU A 17 4.30 -2.78 -6.90
CA GLU A 17 4.87 -1.60 -7.53
C GLU A 17 5.67 -0.77 -6.52
N GLY A 18 6.82 -0.28 -6.94
CA GLY A 18 7.72 0.53 -6.11
C GLY A 18 8.95 -0.19 -5.58
N LYS A 19 9.06 -1.50 -5.80
CA LYS A 19 10.27 -2.27 -5.49
C LYS A 19 11.39 -1.95 -6.47
N GLY A 20 12.60 -1.80 -5.95
CA GLY A 20 13.83 -1.68 -6.72
C GLY A 20 14.59 -2.99 -6.88
N TRP A 21 14.24 -4.01 -6.12
CA TRP A 21 14.87 -5.35 -6.09
C TRP A 21 13.81 -6.42 -5.81
N ASP A 22 14.00 -7.60 -6.40
CA ASP A 22 13.10 -8.75 -6.21
C ASP A 22 13.58 -9.68 -5.10
N ASP A 23 14.87 -9.62 -4.73
CA ASP A 23 15.52 -10.44 -3.70
C ASP A 23 15.46 -9.82 -2.29
N THR A 24 14.34 -9.18 -1.94
CA THR A 24 14.06 -8.67 -0.59
C THR A 24 13.79 -9.83 0.38
N ALA A 25 14.11 -9.65 1.68
CA ALA A 25 13.89 -10.71 2.68
C ALA A 25 12.40 -10.98 2.94
N ARG A 26 11.53 -9.97 2.74
CA ARG A 26 10.07 -10.08 2.83
C ARG A 26 9.41 -9.41 1.63
N HIS A 27 8.17 -9.82 1.34
CA HIS A 27 7.44 -9.34 0.17
C HIS A 27 7.31 -7.82 0.10
N PHE A 28 7.04 -7.15 1.21
CA PHE A 28 6.82 -5.70 1.28
C PHE A 28 8.03 -4.91 1.82
N GLU A 29 9.25 -5.39 1.62
CA GLU A 29 10.49 -4.69 1.93
C GLU A 29 11.12 -4.04 0.69
N ARG A 30 12.00 -3.06 0.89
CA ARG A 30 12.52 -2.21 -0.19
C ARG A 30 13.96 -2.51 -0.59
N LEU A 31 14.83 -2.86 0.36
CA LEU A 31 16.21 -3.23 0.05
C LEU A 31 16.37 -4.75 -0.13
N PRO A 32 17.33 -5.19 -0.94
CA PRO A 32 17.63 -6.60 -1.13
C PRO A 32 18.16 -7.23 0.17
N ALA A 33 17.86 -8.51 0.41
CA ALA A 33 18.26 -9.21 1.63
C ALA A 33 19.77 -9.14 1.92
N ARG A 34 20.59 -9.15 0.87
CA ARG A 34 22.06 -9.01 0.98
C ARG A 34 22.52 -7.67 1.54
N ALA A 35 21.69 -6.66 1.67
CA ALA A 35 22.03 -5.38 2.28
C ALA A 35 22.11 -5.44 3.81
N GLU A 36 21.55 -6.48 4.43
CA GLU A 36 21.63 -6.71 5.87
C GLU A 36 23.10 -6.86 6.31
N GLY A 37 23.47 -6.14 7.36
CA GLY A 37 24.86 -6.12 7.84
C GLY A 37 25.85 -5.33 6.98
N ILE A 38 25.46 -4.88 5.78
CA ILE A 38 26.30 -4.03 4.90
C ILE A 38 25.94 -2.56 5.08
N VAL A 39 24.64 -2.22 5.03
CA VAL A 39 24.20 -0.86 5.29
C VAL A 39 24.11 -0.60 6.79
N ARG A 40 24.14 0.68 7.19
CA ARG A 40 23.97 1.03 8.61
C ARG A 40 22.65 0.51 9.16
N GLU A 41 22.63 0.03 10.38
CA GLU A 41 21.45 -0.54 11.05
C GLU A 41 20.18 0.34 10.92
N PRO A 42 20.21 1.67 11.15
CA PRO A 42 19.00 2.50 10.96
C PRO A 42 18.49 2.50 9.51
N VAL A 43 19.37 2.39 8.52
CA VAL A 43 18.99 2.30 7.10
C VAL A 43 18.32 0.96 6.83
N TRP A 44 18.89 -0.13 7.36
CA TRP A 44 18.30 -1.46 7.25
C TRP A 44 16.90 -1.50 7.89
N ASN A 45 16.77 -1.03 9.12
CA ASN A 45 15.50 -1.01 9.83
C ASN A 45 14.42 -0.20 9.09
N LEU A 46 14.77 0.98 8.55
CA LEU A 46 13.85 1.79 7.75
C LEU A 46 13.53 1.17 6.38
N SER A 47 14.43 0.40 5.79
CA SER A 47 14.18 -0.27 4.51
C SER A 47 13.12 -1.36 4.60
N ARG A 48 12.87 -1.86 5.81
CA ARG A 48 11.84 -2.86 6.10
C ARG A 48 10.42 -2.28 6.17
N CYS A 49 10.29 -0.95 6.18
CA CYS A 49 9.02 -0.26 6.02
C CYS A 49 8.62 -0.22 4.54
N SER A 50 7.33 -0.30 4.26
CA SER A 50 6.78 -0.39 2.90
C SER A 50 6.57 0.97 2.21
N ALA A 51 7.26 2.03 2.65
CA ALA A 51 7.12 3.38 2.11
C ALA A 51 7.32 3.45 0.59
N GLY A 52 6.31 3.97 -0.12
CA GLY A 52 6.33 4.08 -1.58
C GLY A 52 5.95 2.82 -2.33
N LEU A 53 5.72 1.71 -1.63
CA LEU A 53 5.18 0.49 -2.23
C LEU A 53 3.66 0.58 -2.38
N SER A 54 3.14 -0.02 -3.45
CA SER A 54 1.70 -0.12 -3.68
C SER A 54 1.32 -1.40 -4.42
N LEU A 55 0.06 -1.81 -4.24
CA LEU A 55 -0.58 -2.87 -5.00
C LEU A 55 -1.59 -2.25 -5.95
N ARG A 56 -1.74 -2.84 -7.13
CA ARG A 56 -2.71 -2.40 -8.13
C ARG A 56 -3.63 -3.55 -8.49
N PHE A 57 -4.91 -3.29 -8.60
CA PHE A 57 -5.91 -4.30 -8.96
C PHE A 57 -7.13 -3.68 -9.63
N VAL A 58 -7.95 -4.53 -10.22
CA VAL A 58 -9.27 -4.18 -10.77
C VAL A 58 -10.32 -5.00 -10.04
N THR A 59 -11.43 -4.37 -9.67
CA THR A 59 -12.60 -5.07 -9.17
C THR A 59 -13.88 -4.33 -9.55
N ASP A 60 -14.99 -5.05 -9.63
CA ASP A 60 -16.35 -4.54 -9.79
C ASP A 60 -17.17 -4.65 -8.49
N SER A 61 -16.54 -5.09 -7.40
CA SER A 61 -17.16 -5.22 -6.10
C SER A 61 -17.74 -3.88 -5.60
N PRO A 62 -18.92 -3.90 -4.97
CA PRO A 62 -19.50 -2.74 -4.32
C PRO A 62 -18.80 -2.37 -3.00
N CYS A 63 -17.98 -3.27 -2.46
CA CYS A 63 -17.21 -3.04 -1.24
C CYS A 63 -15.78 -3.57 -1.37
N ILE A 64 -14.85 -2.95 -0.66
CA ILE A 64 -13.44 -3.37 -0.57
C ILE A 64 -13.03 -3.35 0.89
N HIS A 65 -12.56 -4.49 1.37
CA HIS A 65 -12.06 -4.70 2.72
C HIS A 65 -10.58 -5.05 2.68
N ALA A 66 -9.88 -4.86 3.77
CA ALA A 66 -8.51 -5.33 3.95
C ALA A 66 -8.34 -5.93 5.33
N ARG A 67 -7.60 -7.05 5.41
CA ARG A 67 -7.08 -7.58 6.67
C ARG A 67 -5.58 -7.81 6.55
N TYR A 68 -4.84 -7.40 7.58
CA TYR A 68 -3.39 -7.48 7.56
C TYR A 68 -2.78 -7.53 8.95
N ASN A 69 -1.60 -8.10 9.02
CA ASN A 69 -0.77 -8.12 10.21
C ASN A 69 0.44 -7.20 10.00
N LEU A 70 0.66 -6.28 10.93
CA LEU A 70 1.78 -5.36 10.88
C LEU A 70 3.06 -5.98 11.44
N LEU A 71 4.21 -5.60 10.89
CA LEU A 71 5.53 -6.03 11.34
C LEU A 71 5.84 -5.57 12.77
N ASN A 72 5.47 -4.31 13.10
CA ASN A 72 5.78 -3.68 14.37
C ASN A 72 4.51 -3.37 15.17
N GLU A 73 4.60 -3.49 16.51
CA GLU A 73 3.54 -3.13 17.46
C GLU A 73 3.26 -1.62 17.48
N THR A 74 4.29 -0.80 17.24
CA THR A 74 4.13 0.67 17.17
C THR A 74 3.36 1.02 15.90
N ILE A 75 2.17 1.61 16.05
CA ILE A 75 1.27 1.94 14.95
C ILE A 75 1.26 3.44 14.59
N SER A 76 1.83 4.30 15.44
CA SER A 76 1.86 5.76 15.24
C SER A 76 3.06 6.39 15.95
N MET A 77 3.35 7.64 15.63
CA MET A 77 4.34 8.47 16.31
C MET A 77 3.71 9.81 16.68
N ALA A 78 4.32 10.57 17.59
CA ALA A 78 3.80 11.87 18.02
C ALA A 78 3.56 12.86 16.85
N HIS A 79 4.30 12.71 15.76
CA HIS A 79 4.21 13.54 14.55
C HIS A 79 3.64 12.81 13.34
N MET A 80 3.21 11.54 13.50
CA MET A 80 2.63 10.73 12.42
C MET A 80 1.40 9.97 12.91
N PRO A 81 0.22 10.22 12.33
CA PRO A 81 -0.97 9.45 12.66
C PRO A 81 -0.84 7.98 12.22
N ALA A 82 -1.62 7.11 12.85
CA ALA A 82 -1.67 5.69 12.51
C ALA A 82 -2.00 5.44 11.02
N THR A 83 -2.82 6.31 10.42
CA THR A 83 -3.21 6.26 9.01
C THR A 83 -2.06 6.39 8.01
N SER A 84 -0.97 7.05 8.38
CA SER A 84 0.23 7.14 7.55
C SER A 84 1.33 6.20 8.00
N HIS A 85 1.50 6.05 9.32
CA HIS A 85 2.54 5.20 9.89
C HIS A 85 2.31 3.73 9.52
N SER A 86 1.07 3.24 9.72
CA SER A 86 0.71 1.84 9.68
C SER A 86 -0.54 1.50 8.85
N GLY A 87 -1.23 2.53 8.30
CA GLY A 87 -2.48 2.36 7.56
C GLY A 87 -2.29 2.13 6.06
N LEU A 88 -3.31 1.56 5.45
CA LEU A 88 -3.46 1.42 4.00
C LEU A 88 -4.23 2.62 3.44
N ASP A 89 -3.94 3.05 2.21
CA ASP A 89 -4.56 4.22 1.59
C ASP A 89 -4.99 3.91 0.15
N LEU A 90 -6.31 3.87 -0.10
CA LEU A 90 -6.91 3.39 -1.35
C LEU A 90 -7.30 4.55 -2.27
N TYR A 91 -6.91 4.43 -3.53
CA TYR A 91 -7.29 5.32 -4.63
C TYR A 91 -7.93 4.54 -5.77
N ALA A 92 -8.88 5.16 -6.49
CA ALA A 92 -9.49 4.64 -7.71
C ALA A 92 -9.17 5.53 -8.91
N LEU A 93 -8.97 4.92 -10.07
CA LEU A 93 -8.79 5.64 -11.33
C LEU A 93 -10.14 6.11 -11.85
N ASP A 94 -10.30 7.43 -12.07
CA ASP A 94 -11.50 8.00 -12.68
C ASP A 94 -11.49 7.89 -14.22
N ALA A 95 -12.63 8.19 -14.85
CA ALA A 95 -12.77 8.14 -16.31
C ALA A 95 -11.86 9.13 -17.07
N LYS A 96 -11.25 10.09 -16.37
CA LYS A 96 -10.29 11.05 -16.94
C LYS A 96 -8.83 10.62 -16.74
N GLY A 97 -8.59 9.44 -16.18
CA GLY A 97 -7.26 8.92 -15.89
C GLY A 97 -6.62 9.52 -14.63
N HIS A 98 -7.40 10.11 -13.71
CA HIS A 98 -6.87 10.61 -12.46
C HIS A 98 -7.22 9.68 -11.30
N GLU A 99 -6.23 9.37 -10.47
CA GLU A 99 -6.47 8.63 -9.23
C GLU A 99 -7.13 9.52 -8.19
N ARG A 100 -8.32 9.10 -7.71
CA ARG A 100 -9.13 9.75 -6.69
C ARG A 100 -9.08 8.96 -5.41
N TRP A 101 -8.96 9.66 -4.31
CA TRP A 101 -9.00 9.04 -2.99
C TRP A 101 -10.38 8.37 -2.73
N VAL A 102 -10.34 7.16 -2.18
CA VAL A 102 -11.50 6.34 -1.87
C VAL A 102 -11.64 6.15 -0.37
N GLY A 103 -10.62 5.62 0.29
CA GLY A 103 -10.67 5.32 1.70
C GLY A 103 -9.32 4.97 2.30
N ILE A 104 -9.31 4.78 3.62
CA ILE A 104 -8.13 4.41 4.40
C ILE A 104 -8.48 3.32 5.41
N SER A 105 -7.44 2.61 5.86
CA SER A 105 -7.52 1.74 7.02
C SER A 105 -6.83 2.43 8.20
N PRO A 106 -7.57 2.90 9.23
CA PRO A 106 -6.98 3.44 10.45
C PRO A 106 -6.68 2.27 11.42
N PRO A 107 -5.42 1.82 11.56
CA PRO A 107 -5.12 0.72 12.47
C PRO A 107 -5.23 1.17 13.93
N GLU A 108 -5.77 0.28 14.77
CA GLU A 108 -5.84 0.43 16.22
C GLU A 108 -4.88 -0.53 16.95
N GLY A 109 -4.25 -1.43 16.21
CA GLY A 109 -3.29 -2.41 16.70
C GLY A 109 -2.56 -3.12 15.57
N ARG A 110 -1.82 -4.18 15.91
CA ARG A 110 -1.03 -4.93 14.95
C ARG A 110 -1.88 -5.78 13.98
N HIS A 111 -3.00 -6.31 14.46
CA HIS A 111 -3.94 -7.07 13.64
C HIS A 111 -5.06 -6.12 13.21
N VAL A 112 -5.24 -5.96 11.94
CA VAL A 112 -6.17 -4.98 11.37
C VAL A 112 -7.12 -5.69 10.41
N GLU A 113 -8.41 -5.44 10.59
CA GLU A 113 -9.44 -5.71 9.60
C GLU A 113 -10.30 -4.46 9.48
N SER A 114 -10.46 -3.95 8.26
CA SER A 114 -11.16 -2.70 8.04
C SER A 114 -11.81 -2.64 6.67
N THR A 115 -12.92 -1.89 6.59
CA THR A 115 -13.55 -1.51 5.33
C THR A 115 -12.82 -0.33 4.72
N LEU A 116 -12.27 -0.50 3.51
CA LEU A 116 -11.64 0.57 2.74
C LEU A 116 -12.67 1.34 1.90
N ALA A 117 -13.70 0.64 1.42
CA ALA A 117 -14.80 1.24 0.66
C ALA A 117 -16.07 0.42 0.82
N ASP A 118 -17.22 1.09 0.76
CA ASP A 118 -18.54 0.46 0.75
C ASP A 118 -19.50 1.31 -0.09
N GLY A 119 -20.56 0.69 -0.63
CA GLY A 119 -21.56 1.36 -1.44
C GLY A 119 -21.02 1.93 -2.76
N LEU A 120 -19.99 1.31 -3.33
CA LEU A 120 -19.43 1.70 -4.62
C LEU A 120 -20.48 1.46 -5.73
N ALA A 121 -20.59 2.42 -6.65
CA ALA A 121 -21.47 2.27 -7.79
C ALA A 121 -21.04 1.07 -8.66
N PRO A 122 -21.98 0.38 -9.35
CA PRO A 122 -21.65 -0.75 -10.22
C PRO A 122 -20.62 -0.41 -11.30
N GLY A 123 -19.80 -1.40 -11.64
CA GLY A 123 -18.82 -1.31 -12.72
C GLY A 123 -17.39 -1.52 -12.27
N SER A 124 -16.61 -2.13 -13.14
CA SER A 124 -15.20 -2.43 -12.92
C SER A 124 -14.35 -1.16 -12.85
N ARG A 125 -13.47 -1.06 -11.86
CA ARG A 125 -12.53 0.06 -11.66
C ARG A 125 -11.16 -0.44 -11.28
N GLN A 126 -10.18 0.31 -11.71
CA GLN A 126 -8.79 0.12 -11.29
C GLN A 126 -8.52 0.87 -9.98
N TYR A 127 -7.84 0.19 -9.07
CA TYR A 127 -7.45 0.71 -7.77
C TYR A 127 -5.94 0.66 -7.57
N THR A 128 -5.43 1.59 -6.77
CA THR A 128 -4.06 1.62 -6.25
C THR A 128 -4.14 1.69 -4.73
N LEU A 129 -3.56 0.70 -4.04
CA LEU A 129 -3.49 0.61 -2.59
C LEU A 129 -2.06 0.91 -2.15
N TYR A 130 -1.85 2.07 -1.54
CA TYR A 130 -0.56 2.45 -0.95
C TYR A 130 -0.38 1.81 0.41
N LEU A 131 0.83 1.31 0.66
CA LEU A 131 1.21 0.59 1.87
C LEU A 131 1.78 1.53 2.93
N PRO A 132 1.84 1.11 4.22
CA PRO A 132 2.33 1.91 5.34
C PRO A 132 3.70 2.55 5.11
N LEU A 133 3.90 3.76 5.67
CA LEU A 133 5.16 4.49 5.49
C LEU A 133 6.23 4.12 6.51
N TYR A 134 5.87 3.87 7.79
CA TYR A 134 6.81 3.57 8.88
C TYR A 134 6.57 2.22 9.55
N ASN A 135 5.78 1.38 8.89
CA ASN A 135 5.55 -0.02 9.21
C ASN A 135 5.48 -0.81 7.90
N SER A 136 5.15 -2.08 7.96
CA SER A 136 4.93 -2.92 6.78
C SER A 136 3.94 -4.03 7.12
N PRO A 137 3.06 -4.45 6.22
CA PRO A 137 2.34 -5.70 6.39
C PRO A 137 3.33 -6.89 6.33
N GLU A 138 3.16 -7.86 7.22
CA GLU A 138 3.77 -9.19 7.09
C GLU A 138 2.92 -10.07 6.16
N HIS A 139 1.60 -9.90 6.26
CA HIS A 139 0.59 -10.55 5.44
C HIS A 139 -0.55 -9.57 5.18
N LEU A 140 -1.10 -9.58 3.99
CA LEU A 140 -2.18 -8.69 3.55
C LEU A 140 -3.12 -9.43 2.63
N GLU A 141 -4.41 -9.32 2.91
CA GLU A 141 -5.48 -9.83 2.06
C GLU A 141 -6.48 -8.72 1.73
N ILE A 142 -7.05 -8.79 0.55
CA ILE A 142 -8.14 -7.93 0.09
C ILE A 142 -9.42 -8.74 0.05
N GLY A 143 -10.44 -8.24 0.73
CA GLY A 143 -11.80 -8.81 0.74
C GLY A 143 -12.70 -8.04 -0.21
N VAL A 144 -13.43 -8.78 -1.04
CA VAL A 144 -14.48 -8.26 -1.93
C VAL A 144 -15.76 -9.05 -1.73
N GLU A 145 -16.91 -8.53 -2.20
CA GLU A 145 -18.16 -9.29 -2.17
C GLU A 145 -18.01 -10.62 -2.91
N ALA A 146 -18.52 -11.70 -2.32
CA ALA A 146 -18.42 -13.03 -2.91
C ALA A 146 -19.03 -13.07 -4.31
N GLY A 147 -18.25 -13.58 -5.27
CA GLY A 147 -18.62 -13.63 -6.68
C GLY A 147 -18.31 -12.35 -7.47
N ALA A 148 -17.82 -11.29 -6.84
CA ALA A 148 -17.27 -10.15 -7.56
C ALA A 148 -15.93 -10.52 -8.22
N ASN A 149 -15.64 -9.90 -9.35
CA ASN A 149 -14.35 -10.10 -10.00
C ASN A 149 -13.27 -9.27 -9.29
N LEU A 150 -12.13 -9.88 -8.96
CA LEU A 150 -10.93 -9.21 -8.51
C LEU A 150 -9.72 -9.75 -9.27
N GLN A 151 -8.95 -8.85 -9.88
CA GLN A 151 -7.77 -9.19 -10.65
C GLN A 151 -6.60 -8.29 -10.29
N PRO A 152 -5.45 -8.83 -9.83
CA PRO A 152 -4.24 -8.05 -9.66
C PRO A 152 -3.74 -7.49 -11.00
N LEU A 153 -3.17 -6.31 -10.97
CA LEU A 153 -2.53 -5.69 -12.12
C LEU A 153 -1.01 -5.70 -11.96
N PRO A 154 -0.26 -5.92 -13.05
CA PRO A 154 1.19 -5.82 -13.02
C PRO A 154 1.64 -4.38 -12.73
N ALA A 155 2.88 -4.22 -12.27
CA ALA A 155 3.51 -2.91 -12.16
C ALA A 155 3.56 -2.22 -13.54
N ARG A 156 3.44 -0.90 -13.54
CA ARG A 156 3.52 -0.11 -14.78
C ARG A 156 4.88 -0.33 -15.46
N PRO A 157 4.94 -0.57 -16.77
CA PRO A 157 6.15 -0.99 -17.47
C PRO A 157 7.19 0.14 -17.65
N GLU A 158 6.76 1.40 -17.53
CA GLU A 158 7.62 2.55 -17.77
C GLU A 158 8.76 2.58 -16.75
N LYS A 159 9.90 3.10 -17.19
CA LYS A 159 11.08 3.28 -16.35
C LYS A 159 10.73 4.09 -15.10
N PRO A 160 11.00 3.58 -13.88
CA PRO A 160 10.60 4.24 -12.64
C PRO A 160 11.35 5.55 -12.41
N ILE A 161 10.75 6.43 -11.60
CA ILE A 161 11.43 7.58 -11.02
C ILE A 161 12.00 7.14 -9.67
N LEU A 162 13.32 7.24 -9.51
CA LEU A 162 13.99 6.94 -8.25
C LEU A 162 14.00 8.18 -7.36
N PHE A 163 13.50 8.03 -6.13
CA PHE A 163 13.66 9.00 -5.06
C PHE A 163 14.69 8.50 -4.05
N TYR A 164 15.63 9.37 -3.71
CA TYR A 164 16.60 9.13 -2.65
C TYR A 164 16.67 10.36 -1.75
N GLY A 165 16.48 10.17 -0.45
CA GLY A 165 16.45 11.30 0.47
C GLY A 165 16.38 10.89 1.94
N THR A 166 15.92 11.82 2.76
CA THR A 166 15.77 11.67 4.21
C THR A 166 14.35 11.28 4.59
N SER A 167 14.00 11.45 5.88
CA SER A 167 12.68 11.15 6.43
C SER A 167 11.52 11.83 5.69
N ILE A 168 11.71 13.03 5.15
CA ILE A 168 10.66 13.72 4.37
C ILE A 168 10.35 12.93 3.09
N MET A 169 11.36 12.47 2.39
CA MET A 169 11.17 11.66 1.19
C MET A 169 10.56 10.29 1.53
N HIS A 170 10.98 9.69 2.64
CA HIS A 170 10.36 8.46 3.18
C HIS A 170 8.86 8.64 3.45
N GLY A 171 8.42 9.85 3.79
CA GLY A 171 7.03 10.19 4.02
C GLY A 171 6.71 10.65 5.44
N ALA A 172 7.73 11.07 6.21
CA ALA A 172 7.53 11.58 7.57
C ALA A 172 6.50 12.71 7.58
N SER A 173 5.61 12.69 8.58
CA SER A 173 4.54 13.65 8.81
C SER A 173 3.48 13.75 7.70
N ALA A 174 3.44 12.81 6.76
CA ALA A 174 2.31 12.67 5.86
C ALA A 174 1.04 12.29 6.65
N SER A 175 -0.13 12.72 6.21
CA SER A 175 -1.40 12.41 6.87
C SER A 175 -1.87 10.97 6.63
N ARG A 176 -1.46 10.35 5.52
CA ARG A 176 -1.75 8.97 5.13
C ARG A 176 -0.75 8.50 4.07
N ALA A 177 -0.70 7.21 3.80
CA ALA A 177 0.35 6.59 2.98
C ALA A 177 0.48 7.18 1.56
N GLY A 178 -0.64 7.43 0.88
CA GLY A 178 -0.66 8.04 -0.45
C GLY A 178 -0.30 9.53 -0.48
N MET A 179 -0.07 10.18 0.65
CA MET A 179 0.23 11.62 0.72
C MET A 179 1.73 11.93 0.91
N CYS A 180 2.60 10.92 0.89
CA CYS A 180 4.04 11.18 0.76
C CYS A 180 4.39 11.68 -0.66
N ILE A 181 5.51 12.39 -0.77
CA ILE A 181 5.94 13.01 -2.05
C ILE A 181 6.03 11.99 -3.18
N PRO A 182 6.70 10.82 -3.02
CA PRO A 182 6.78 9.83 -4.08
C PRO A 182 5.41 9.35 -4.57
N SER A 183 4.48 9.05 -3.66
CA SER A 183 3.11 8.62 -4.02
C SER A 183 2.33 9.68 -4.78
N ILE A 184 2.44 10.96 -4.38
CA ILE A 184 1.81 12.08 -5.09
C ILE A 184 2.37 12.22 -6.51
N VAL A 185 3.70 12.14 -6.66
CA VAL A 185 4.36 12.23 -7.98
C VAL A 185 3.96 11.04 -8.86
N SER A 186 3.95 9.82 -8.29
CA SER A 186 3.50 8.62 -8.98
C SER A 186 2.11 8.79 -9.60
N ARG A 187 1.14 9.25 -8.80
CA ARG A 187 -0.24 9.49 -9.27
C ARG A 187 -0.34 10.59 -10.32
N ARG A 188 0.36 11.70 -10.11
CA ARG A 188 0.31 12.84 -11.06
C ARG A 188 0.90 12.53 -12.42
N LEU A 189 1.95 11.72 -12.44
CA LEU A 189 2.66 11.36 -13.66
C LEU A 189 2.21 10.01 -14.23
N GLN A 190 1.29 9.32 -13.55
CA GLN A 190 0.86 7.95 -13.88
C GLN A 190 2.08 7.03 -14.11
N ARG A 191 3.07 7.14 -13.25
CA ARG A 191 4.34 6.47 -13.39
C ARG A 191 4.80 5.88 -12.06
N ARG A 192 5.35 4.66 -12.09
CA ARG A 192 5.88 4.04 -10.87
C ARG A 192 7.06 4.83 -10.32
N VAL A 193 7.20 4.81 -9.00
CA VAL A 193 8.31 5.41 -8.27
C VAL A 193 8.99 4.34 -7.43
N ILE A 194 10.27 4.52 -7.16
CA ILE A 194 11.05 3.76 -6.17
C ILE A 194 11.47 4.76 -5.10
N ASN A 195 11.08 4.50 -3.85
CA ASN A 195 11.36 5.39 -2.73
C ASN A 195 12.41 4.80 -1.79
#